data_f0f3a7a3424b6c34bd35f68b10a4777c
#
_entry.id   f0f3a7a3424b6c34bd35f68b10a4777c
#
_cell.length_a   1.000
_cell.length_b   1.000
_cell.length_c   1.000
_cell.angle_alpha   90.00
_cell.angle_beta   90.00
_cell.angle_gamma   90.00
#
_symmetry.space_group_name_H-M   'P 1'
#
loop_
_entity.id
_entity.type
_entity.pdbx_description
1 polymer ?
#
loop_
_entity_poly.entity_id
_entity_poly.type
_entity_poly.pdbx_seq_one_letter_code
_entity_poly.pdbx_strand_id
1 'polypeptide(L)'
;MQQPILWIHGEAIGPANPALRAHPGRPAVFVFDSELLAGRSPTTGDPAAPAPQPVSLKRIGFLYECLLELPVSLRRGVVASEVLAFARAHGADGIVTSAGTDPRVAAICAELERELPVQVLEPEPFVELEREPDLGRFSRYWRRAEREVWAGWDQEG
;
A
#
# COMPACT_ATOMS: atom_id res chain seq x y z
N MET A 1 11.65 11.34 -12.32
CA MET A 1 10.26 11.18 -12.74
C MET A 1 9.59 12.54 -12.82
N GLN A 2 9.06 12.91 -13.99
CA GLN A 2 8.36 14.18 -14.18
C GLN A 2 6.83 13.97 -14.23
N GLN A 3 6.41 12.85 -14.76
CA GLN A 3 4.99 12.49 -14.93
C GLN A 3 4.69 11.07 -14.42
N PRO A 4 4.87 10.79 -13.11
CA PRO A 4 4.55 9.49 -12.59
C PRO A 4 3.04 9.26 -12.51
N ILE A 5 2.65 7.98 -12.52
CA ILE A 5 1.37 7.54 -11.99
C ILE A 5 1.54 7.05 -10.55
N LEU A 6 0.43 6.96 -9.82
CA LEU A 6 0.43 6.45 -8.45
C LEU A 6 -0.22 5.08 -8.43
N TRP A 7 0.48 4.09 -7.86
CA TRP A 7 -0.09 2.79 -7.57
C TRP A 7 -0.45 2.69 -6.08
N ILE A 8 -1.74 2.58 -5.80
CA ILE A 8 -2.28 2.45 -4.45
C ILE A 8 -2.58 0.97 -4.18
N HIS A 9 -2.11 0.44 -3.05
CA HIS A 9 -2.31 -0.96 -2.66
C HIS A 9 -3.03 -1.07 -1.31
N GLY A 10 -3.47 -2.29 -0.97
CA GLY A 10 -4.38 -2.54 0.15
C GLY A 10 -3.85 -2.25 1.56
N GLU A 11 -2.56 -2.02 1.74
CA GLU A 11 -1.96 -1.67 3.03
C GLU A 11 -1.89 -0.16 3.31
N ALA A 12 -2.11 0.66 2.28
CA ALA A 12 -2.01 2.12 2.39
C ALA A 12 -3.20 2.80 1.71
N ILE A 13 -4.42 2.38 2.07
CA ILE A 13 -5.67 2.99 1.60
C ILE A 13 -6.08 4.10 2.55
N GLY A 14 -6.18 5.31 2.02
CA GLY A 14 -6.66 6.46 2.78
C GLY A 14 -6.05 7.78 2.30
N PRO A 15 -6.57 8.92 2.75
CA PRO A 15 -6.10 10.25 2.36
C PRO A 15 -4.67 10.54 2.84
N ALA A 16 -4.20 9.83 3.86
CA ALA A 16 -2.83 9.93 4.37
C ALA A 16 -1.81 9.10 3.57
N ASN A 17 -2.23 8.43 2.47
CA ASN A 17 -1.31 7.69 1.62
C ASN A 17 -0.15 8.57 1.14
N PRO A 18 1.13 8.19 1.37
CA PRO A 18 2.28 9.04 1.07
C PRO A 18 2.39 9.38 -0.42
N ALA A 19 2.03 8.49 -1.33
CA ALA A 19 2.08 8.75 -2.76
C ALA A 19 1.02 9.80 -3.17
N LEU A 20 -0.20 9.72 -2.64
CA LEU A 20 -1.26 10.71 -2.89
C LEU A 20 -0.90 12.08 -2.33
N ARG A 21 -0.28 12.13 -1.13
CA ARG A 21 0.15 13.39 -0.49
C ARG A 21 1.32 14.05 -1.22
N ALA A 22 2.31 13.25 -1.64
CA ALA A 22 3.50 13.75 -2.32
C ALA A 22 3.24 14.22 -3.75
N HIS A 23 2.23 13.64 -4.41
CA HIS A 23 1.93 13.90 -5.82
C HIS A 23 0.44 14.18 -6.05
N PRO A 24 -0.11 15.27 -5.47
CA PRO A 24 -1.53 15.59 -5.61
C PRO A 24 -1.93 15.81 -7.07
N GLY A 25 -3.08 15.26 -7.45
CA GLY A 25 -3.63 15.39 -8.81
C GLY A 25 -2.98 14.51 -9.88
N ARG A 26 -2.00 13.67 -9.53
CA ARG A 26 -1.47 12.68 -10.48
C ARG A 26 -2.46 11.53 -10.67
N PRO A 27 -2.52 10.93 -11.87
CA PRO A 27 -3.35 9.76 -12.11
C PRO A 27 -2.98 8.63 -11.13
N ALA A 28 -3.98 8.12 -10.42
CA ALA A 28 -3.79 7.05 -9.44
C ALA A 28 -4.64 5.84 -9.80
N VAL A 29 -4.12 4.64 -9.53
CA VAL A 29 -4.79 3.37 -9.79
C VAL A 29 -4.69 2.45 -8.59
N PHE A 30 -5.81 1.77 -8.30
CA PHE A 30 -5.88 0.61 -7.44
C PHE A 30 -6.29 -0.61 -8.28
N VAL A 31 -5.62 -1.74 -8.07
CA VAL A 31 -5.94 -2.97 -8.80
C VAL A 31 -6.44 -4.03 -7.83
N PHE A 32 -7.68 -4.47 -8.02
CA PHE A 32 -8.18 -5.69 -7.40
C PHE A 32 -7.48 -6.89 -8.04
N ASP A 33 -6.54 -7.48 -7.29
CA ASP A 33 -5.72 -8.58 -7.75
C ASP A 33 -6.55 -9.84 -8.02
N SER A 34 -6.62 -10.27 -9.28
CA SER A 34 -7.39 -11.44 -9.69
C SER A 34 -6.85 -12.75 -9.09
N GLU A 35 -5.57 -12.83 -8.75
CA GLU A 35 -4.97 -14.00 -8.11
C GLU A 35 -5.36 -14.10 -6.65
N LEU A 36 -5.32 -12.98 -5.91
CA LEU A 36 -5.83 -12.90 -4.55
C LEU A 36 -7.33 -13.19 -4.48
N LEU A 37 -8.10 -12.62 -5.39
CA LEU A 37 -9.54 -12.85 -5.46
C LEU A 37 -9.88 -14.34 -5.70
N ALA A 38 -9.04 -15.04 -6.47
CA ALA A 38 -9.20 -16.46 -6.76
C ALA A 38 -8.57 -17.39 -5.71
N GLY A 39 -7.97 -16.84 -4.65
CA GLY A 39 -7.24 -17.63 -3.65
C GLY A 39 -5.92 -18.21 -4.17
N ARG A 40 -5.36 -17.61 -5.21
CA ARG A 40 -4.06 -17.99 -5.77
C ARG A 40 -3.02 -16.97 -5.37
N SER A 41 -2.65 -16.93 -4.11
CA SER A 41 -1.46 -16.19 -3.69
C SER A 41 -0.22 -16.97 -4.11
N PRO A 42 0.80 -16.37 -4.71
CA PRO A 42 2.08 -17.04 -4.89
C PRO A 42 2.58 -17.47 -3.51
N THR A 43 2.67 -18.76 -3.31
CA THR A 43 3.18 -19.37 -2.10
C THR A 43 4.61 -18.89 -1.88
N THR A 44 4.95 -18.53 -0.68
CA THR A 44 6.31 -18.18 -0.23
C THR A 44 7.29 -19.36 -0.29
N GLY A 45 6.98 -20.43 -1.02
CA GLY A 45 7.82 -21.62 -1.17
C GLY A 45 7.86 -22.51 0.07
N ASP A 46 7.13 -22.18 1.13
CA ASP A 46 6.99 -23.02 2.31
C ASP A 46 5.87 -24.05 2.10
N PRO A 47 6.22 -25.35 1.98
CA PRO A 47 5.21 -26.41 1.80
C PRO A 47 4.31 -26.61 3.02
N ALA A 48 4.64 -26.04 4.19
CA ALA A 48 3.84 -26.06 5.41
C ALA A 48 2.87 -24.86 5.51
N ALA A 49 2.96 -23.88 4.61
CA ALA A 49 2.04 -22.74 4.61
C ALA A 49 0.60 -23.20 4.30
N PRO A 50 -0.41 -22.67 5.00
CA PRO A 50 -1.81 -23.00 4.70
C PRO A 50 -2.14 -22.57 3.27
N ALA A 51 -2.95 -23.35 2.59
CA ALA A 51 -3.40 -23.03 1.23
C ALA A 51 -4.00 -21.62 1.20
N PRO A 52 -3.62 -20.79 0.21
CA PRO A 52 -4.13 -19.43 0.11
C PRO A 52 -5.65 -19.47 -0.05
N GLN A 53 -6.34 -18.63 0.71
CA GLN A 53 -7.79 -18.55 0.66
C GLN A 53 -8.24 -17.31 -0.13
N PRO A 54 -9.37 -17.38 -0.85
CA PRO A 54 -9.94 -16.23 -1.52
C PRO A 54 -10.20 -15.09 -0.53
N VAL A 55 -10.00 -13.87 -0.98
CA VAL A 55 -10.37 -12.69 -0.20
C VAL A 55 -11.89 -12.69 0.02
N SER A 56 -12.33 -12.50 1.25
CA SER A 56 -13.76 -12.50 1.57
C SER A 56 -14.48 -11.32 0.89
N LEU A 57 -15.75 -11.53 0.53
CA LEU A 57 -16.59 -10.47 -0.05
C LEU A 57 -16.73 -9.25 0.89
N LYS A 58 -16.72 -9.46 2.20
CA LYS A 58 -16.73 -8.37 3.19
C LYS A 58 -15.49 -7.48 3.05
N ARG A 59 -14.31 -8.09 2.89
CA ARG A 59 -13.06 -7.34 2.70
C ARG A 59 -13.06 -6.61 1.36
N ILE A 60 -13.55 -7.24 0.31
CA ILE A 60 -13.66 -6.60 -1.01
C ILE A 60 -14.60 -5.40 -0.93
N GLY A 61 -15.78 -5.54 -0.31
CA GLY A 61 -16.72 -4.46 -0.10
C GLY A 61 -16.13 -3.31 0.71
N PHE A 62 -15.47 -3.62 1.83
CA PHE A 62 -14.78 -2.61 2.63
C PHE A 62 -13.70 -1.84 1.84
N LEU A 63 -12.85 -2.54 1.10
CA LEU A 63 -11.83 -1.90 0.26
C LEU A 63 -12.48 -1.01 -0.81
N TYR A 64 -13.54 -1.49 -1.45
CA TYR A 64 -14.27 -0.72 -2.45
C TYR A 64 -14.84 0.58 -1.88
N GLU A 65 -15.52 0.51 -0.74
CA GLU A 65 -16.07 1.70 -0.05
C GLU A 65 -14.96 2.72 0.29
N CYS A 66 -13.85 2.27 0.87
CA CYS A 66 -12.71 3.15 1.16
C CYS A 66 -12.14 3.82 -0.10
N LEU A 67 -12.10 3.09 -1.22
CA LEU A 67 -11.55 3.58 -2.47
C LEU A 67 -12.46 4.58 -3.18
N LEU A 68 -13.78 4.56 -2.92
CA LEU A 68 -14.70 5.56 -3.48
C LEU A 68 -14.46 6.98 -2.93
N GLU A 69 -13.82 7.10 -1.78
CA GLU A 69 -13.46 8.38 -1.18
C GLU A 69 -12.12 8.95 -1.71
N LEU A 70 -11.41 8.16 -2.51
CA LEU A 70 -10.09 8.53 -3.02
C LEU A 70 -10.13 8.86 -4.52
N PRO A 71 -9.26 9.76 -5.01
CA PRO A 71 -9.16 10.08 -6.43
C PRO A 71 -8.37 8.99 -7.20
N VAL A 72 -8.86 7.75 -7.16
CA VAL A 72 -8.20 6.59 -7.77
C VAL A 72 -9.08 5.89 -8.80
N SER A 73 -8.46 5.44 -9.89
CA SER A 73 -9.10 4.57 -10.87
C SER A 73 -9.07 3.13 -10.37
N LEU A 74 -10.20 2.43 -10.44
CA LEU A 74 -10.28 1.03 -10.04
C LEU A 74 -10.11 0.11 -11.23
N ARG A 75 -9.24 -0.88 -11.11
CA ARG A 75 -9.03 -1.94 -12.09
C ARG A 75 -9.08 -3.31 -11.44
N ARG A 76 -9.17 -4.34 -12.25
CA ARG A 76 -9.11 -5.74 -11.82
C ARG A 76 -8.25 -6.52 -12.79
N GLY A 77 -7.30 -7.28 -12.29
CA GLY A 77 -6.39 -8.08 -13.12
C GLY A 77 -5.15 -8.52 -12.36
N VAL A 78 -4.10 -8.89 -13.09
CA VAL A 78 -2.77 -9.08 -12.56
C VAL A 78 -2.16 -7.70 -12.28
N VAL A 79 -1.76 -7.45 -11.04
CA VAL A 79 -1.45 -6.09 -10.58
C VAL A 79 -0.40 -5.41 -11.44
N ALA A 80 0.76 -6.03 -11.65
CA ALA A 80 1.83 -5.41 -12.43
C ALA A 80 1.38 -5.08 -13.87
N SER A 81 0.67 -6.01 -14.52
CA SER A 81 0.17 -5.80 -15.88
C SER A 81 -0.79 -4.62 -15.98
N GLU A 82 -1.74 -4.51 -15.03
CA GLU A 82 -2.73 -3.44 -15.00
C GLU A 82 -2.09 -2.07 -14.67
N VAL A 83 -1.12 -2.04 -13.74
CA VAL A 83 -0.38 -0.82 -13.41
C VAL A 83 0.43 -0.34 -14.60
N LEU A 84 1.15 -1.22 -15.31
CA LEU A 84 1.89 -0.87 -16.52
C LEU A 84 0.97 -0.41 -17.65
N ALA A 85 -0.17 -1.07 -17.85
CA ALA A 85 -1.16 -0.65 -18.83
C ALA A 85 -1.72 0.75 -18.50
N PHE A 86 -1.94 1.04 -17.22
CA PHE A 86 -2.37 2.36 -16.75
C PHE A 86 -1.28 3.41 -16.97
N ALA A 87 -0.03 3.09 -16.65
CA ALA A 87 1.11 3.98 -16.88
C ALA A 87 1.26 4.35 -18.36
N ARG A 88 1.19 3.36 -19.25
CA ARG A 88 1.24 3.59 -20.71
C ARG A 88 0.09 4.48 -21.20
N ALA A 89 -1.13 4.26 -20.72
CA ALA A 89 -2.30 5.05 -21.09
C ALA A 89 -2.18 6.52 -20.69
N HIS A 90 -1.39 6.83 -19.66
CA HIS A 90 -1.16 8.20 -19.18
C HIS A 90 0.20 8.77 -19.61
N GLY A 91 0.97 8.06 -20.44
CA GLY A 91 2.30 8.51 -20.86
C GLY A 91 3.27 8.71 -19.69
N ALA A 92 3.13 7.90 -18.63
CA ALA A 92 3.91 8.05 -17.42
C ALA A 92 5.36 7.62 -17.61
N ASP A 93 6.27 8.36 -16.96
CA ASP A 93 7.71 8.12 -16.95
C ASP A 93 8.18 7.37 -15.70
N GLY A 94 7.25 6.92 -14.85
CA GLY A 94 7.52 6.15 -13.66
C GLY A 94 6.28 5.91 -12.80
N ILE A 95 6.48 5.19 -11.72
CA ILE A 95 5.44 4.76 -10.78
C ILE A 95 5.86 5.16 -9.38
N VAL A 96 4.93 5.74 -8.61
CA VAL A 96 5.12 6.04 -7.19
C VAL A 96 4.12 5.21 -6.39
N THR A 97 4.59 4.58 -5.33
CA THR A 97 3.76 3.80 -4.40
C THR A 97 4.23 3.99 -2.97
N SER A 98 3.46 3.49 -2.01
CA SER A 98 3.85 3.44 -0.60
C SER A 98 4.58 2.14 -0.27
N ALA A 99 5.42 2.18 0.75
CA ALA A 99 5.96 0.97 1.35
C ALA A 99 4.82 0.13 1.96
N GLY A 100 5.01 -1.18 1.94
CA GLY A 100 4.11 -2.15 2.53
C GLY A 100 4.89 -3.26 3.22
N THR A 101 4.26 -3.94 4.17
CA THR A 101 4.85 -5.06 4.91
C THR A 101 4.64 -6.41 4.23
N ASP A 102 3.65 -6.49 3.32
CA ASP A 102 3.38 -7.71 2.54
C ASP A 102 4.51 -7.93 1.52
N PRO A 103 5.22 -9.06 1.55
CA PRO A 103 6.26 -9.42 0.58
C PRO A 103 5.79 -9.34 -0.89
N ARG A 104 4.49 -9.46 -1.12
CA ARG A 104 3.90 -9.33 -2.46
C ARG A 104 4.05 -7.92 -3.02
N VAL A 105 3.94 -6.89 -2.18
CA VAL A 105 4.13 -5.49 -2.62
C VAL A 105 5.54 -5.33 -3.15
N ALA A 106 6.55 -5.82 -2.42
CA ALA A 106 7.93 -5.79 -2.86
C ALA A 106 8.16 -6.58 -4.17
N ALA A 107 7.55 -7.76 -4.30
CA ALA A 107 7.64 -8.57 -5.51
C ALA A 107 7.03 -7.87 -6.73
N ILE A 108 5.88 -7.22 -6.56
CA ILE A 108 5.22 -6.44 -7.61
C ILE A 108 6.09 -5.21 -7.98
N CYS A 109 6.65 -4.50 -6.99
CA CYS A 109 7.59 -3.40 -7.26
C CYS A 109 8.77 -3.86 -8.12
N ALA A 110 9.40 -4.99 -7.76
CA ALA A 110 10.51 -5.57 -8.52
C ALA A 110 10.12 -5.98 -9.96
N GLU A 111 8.87 -6.40 -10.18
CA GLU A 111 8.35 -6.67 -11.51
C GLU A 111 8.14 -5.38 -12.32
N LEU A 112 7.56 -4.34 -11.70
CA LEU A 112 7.34 -3.05 -12.31
C LEU A 112 8.65 -2.34 -12.68
N GLU A 113 9.69 -2.47 -11.84
CA GLU A 113 11.02 -1.86 -12.04
C GLU A 113 11.75 -2.37 -13.28
N ARG A 114 11.35 -3.53 -13.84
CA ARG A 114 11.88 -4.01 -15.11
C ARG A 114 11.47 -3.18 -16.32
N GLU A 115 10.36 -2.46 -16.20
CA GLU A 115 9.75 -1.69 -17.30
C GLU A 115 9.81 -0.18 -17.06
N LEU A 116 9.60 0.28 -15.82
CA LEU A 116 9.56 1.69 -15.43
C LEU A 116 10.23 1.92 -14.06
N PRO A 117 10.85 3.08 -13.84
CA PRO A 117 11.33 3.45 -12.51
C PRO A 117 10.21 3.42 -11.48
N VAL A 118 10.44 2.80 -10.33
CA VAL A 118 9.49 2.76 -9.20
C VAL A 118 10.09 3.53 -8.02
N GLN A 119 9.32 4.42 -7.45
CA GLN A 119 9.64 5.11 -6.20
C GLN A 119 8.71 4.62 -5.10
N VAL A 120 9.29 4.06 -4.05
CA VAL A 120 8.56 3.62 -2.86
C VAL A 120 8.73 4.68 -1.77
N LEU A 121 7.61 5.18 -1.25
CA LEU A 121 7.57 6.19 -0.20
C LEU A 121 7.18 5.53 1.13
N GLU A 122 7.94 5.84 2.17
CA GLU A 122 7.61 5.38 3.52
C GLU A 122 6.37 6.12 4.05
N PRO A 123 5.42 5.41 4.65
CA PRO A 123 4.31 6.05 5.36
C PRO A 123 4.84 6.79 6.59
N GLU A 124 4.17 7.88 6.92
CA GLU A 124 4.43 8.61 8.16
C GLU A 124 4.22 7.66 9.35
N PRO A 125 5.18 7.55 10.28
CA PRO A 125 5.03 6.67 11.42
C PRO A 125 3.86 7.16 12.30
N PHE A 126 3.09 6.21 12.84
CA PHE A 126 1.97 6.53 13.74
C PHE A 126 2.43 7.31 14.99
N VAL A 127 3.67 7.06 15.42
CA VAL A 127 4.30 7.79 16.52
C VAL A 127 5.81 7.85 16.28
N GLU A 128 6.38 9.04 16.41
CA GLU A 128 7.83 9.20 16.37
C GLU A 128 8.41 8.93 17.74
N LEU A 129 9.31 7.95 17.82
CA LEU A 129 10.01 7.60 19.05
C LEU A 129 11.49 7.92 18.90
N GLU A 130 12.06 8.65 19.85
CA GLU A 130 13.50 9.02 19.86
C GLU A 130 14.44 7.80 19.80
N ARG A 131 13.97 6.63 20.22
CA ARG A 131 14.73 5.38 20.24
C ARG A 131 13.88 4.23 19.79
N GLU A 132 14.51 3.25 19.16
CA GLU A 132 13.86 2.01 18.76
C GLU A 132 13.12 1.35 19.95
N PRO A 133 11.82 1.05 19.81
CA PRO A 133 11.02 0.52 20.90
C PRO A 133 11.30 -0.97 21.13
N ASP A 134 11.22 -1.41 22.40
CA ASP A 134 11.18 -2.84 22.72
C ASP A 134 9.80 -3.41 22.33
N LEU A 135 9.75 -4.08 21.20
CA LEU A 135 8.54 -4.72 20.68
C LEU A 135 8.25 -6.09 21.32
N GLY A 136 9.10 -6.59 22.22
CA GLY A 136 8.93 -7.89 22.86
C GLY A 136 7.67 -7.99 23.74
N ARG A 137 7.15 -6.86 24.23
CA ARG A 137 5.86 -6.77 24.94
C ARG A 137 5.17 -5.45 24.65
N PHE A 138 3.88 -5.50 24.32
CA PHE A 138 3.06 -4.31 24.09
C PHE A 138 3.15 -3.28 25.22
N SER A 139 3.11 -3.71 26.49
CA SER A 139 3.20 -2.80 27.65
C SER A 139 4.52 -2.01 27.76
N ARG A 140 5.61 -2.52 27.17
CA ARG A 140 6.88 -1.81 27.12
C ARG A 140 6.90 -0.77 26.01
N TYR A 141 6.36 -1.16 24.84
CA TYR A 141 6.13 -0.24 23.74
C TYR A 141 5.19 0.89 24.17
N TRP A 142 4.01 0.55 24.70
CA TRP A 142 2.96 1.51 25.04
C TRP A 142 3.44 2.57 26.05
N ARG A 143 4.16 2.19 27.09
CA ARG A 143 4.70 3.14 28.06
C ARG A 143 5.56 4.27 27.47
N ARG A 144 6.17 4.02 26.30
CA ARG A 144 6.94 5.03 25.58
C ARG A 144 6.07 5.81 24.57
N ALA A 145 5.25 5.08 23.85
CA ALA A 145 4.41 5.64 22.80
C ALA A 145 3.26 6.51 23.35
N GLU A 146 2.71 6.15 24.52
CA GLU A 146 1.52 6.78 25.09
C GLU A 146 1.63 8.32 25.21
N ARG A 147 2.75 8.81 25.65
CA ARG A 147 2.97 10.25 25.80
C ARG A 147 2.95 10.97 24.45
N GLU A 148 3.64 10.43 23.47
CA GLU A 148 3.74 11.01 22.13
C GLU A 148 2.40 10.93 21.38
N VAL A 149 1.67 9.83 21.56
CA VAL A 149 0.32 9.68 21.01
C VAL A 149 -0.63 10.75 21.54
N TRP A 150 -0.63 10.99 22.86
CA TRP A 150 -1.52 11.99 23.46
C TRP A 150 -1.06 13.42 23.18
N ALA A 151 0.25 13.67 23.11
CA ALA A 151 0.76 15.00 22.75
C ALA A 151 0.36 15.42 21.34
N GLY A 152 0.28 14.48 20.39
CA GLY A 152 -0.24 14.74 19.04
C GLY A 152 -1.74 15.04 19.03
N TRP A 153 -2.50 14.35 19.86
CA TRP A 153 -3.96 14.52 19.94
C TRP A 153 -4.38 15.91 20.44
N ASP A 154 -3.66 16.47 21.41
CA ASP A 154 -3.94 17.80 21.98
C ASP A 154 -3.61 18.96 21.02
N GLN A 155 -2.93 18.72 19.90
CA GLN A 155 -2.57 19.75 18.92
C GLN A 155 -3.58 19.85 17.75
N GLU A 156 -4.49 18.89 17.59
CA GLU A 156 -5.53 18.86 16.54
C GLU A 156 -6.92 19.32 17.03
N GLY A 157 -7.02 19.82 18.28
CA GLY A 157 -8.25 20.27 18.93
C GLY A 157 -8.56 21.78 18.80
#